data_849270b5523ba7af02ab4837daaa960a
#
_entry.id   849270b5523ba7af02ab4837daaa960a
#
_cell.length_a   1.000
_cell.length_b   1.000
_cell.length_c   1.000
_cell.angle_alpha   90.00
_cell.angle_beta   90.00
_cell.angle_gamma   90.00
#
_symmetry.space_group_name_H-M   'P 1'
#
loop_
_entity.id
_entity.type
_entity.pdbx_description
1 polymer ?
#
loop_
_entity_poly.entity_id
_entity_poly.type
_entity_poly.pdbx_seq_one_letter_code
_entity_poly.pdbx_strand_id
1 'polypeptide(L)'
;MTGFVRRIVLAAVCLAVSGGLAAQPASWKAGFFGPPRSPTKPIEWWVQEMTARTGGQFKAELVYGEALAKATEIPDSLRAGAFELGMICTSYYPAKFPLYSVFDLPFLAGDDMTALARAQLAVSQHPAVVAEFKRWNLEMLLPLPLPQYQIMGQKPLAKAEDFKGLRIRISGEMARPIEEFGAVKSLVPAPEVYTSLERGLVDAVAFPSTYAFFSYRVHEVAKFFVDKISLGAQPCFYAVSSAAWARLSPQQQKLALELREAAIPRFAEAYALDDAKNNEAFRQKGVQKTDFPAAERARLVATAEKHWQAWTEAMDKRGLPGKEVLELARKHLSPAR
;
A
#
# COMPACT_ATOMS: atom_id res chain seq x y z
N MET A 1 -9.50 -67.29 66.37
CA MET A 1 -8.94 -67.90 65.15
C MET A 1 -9.09 -66.90 64.02
N THR A 2 -8.18 -66.16 63.84
CA THR A 2 -7.35 -65.50 62.83
C THR A 2 -7.91 -65.53 61.44
N GLY A 3 -8.42 -64.38 61.00
CA GLY A 3 -8.76 -64.04 59.58
C GLY A 3 -7.95 -62.86 59.10
N PHE A 4 -7.00 -63.12 58.25
CA PHE A 4 -6.04 -62.17 57.66
C PHE A 4 -6.72 -61.40 56.52
N VAL A 5 -7.00 -60.10 56.70
CA VAL A 5 -7.54 -59.24 55.66
C VAL A 5 -6.39 -58.67 54.83
N ARG A 6 -6.27 -59.13 53.60
CA ARG A 6 -5.28 -58.71 52.61
C ARG A 6 -5.78 -57.43 51.98
N ARG A 7 -5.22 -56.23 52.31
CA ARG A 7 -5.45 -54.95 51.66
C ARG A 7 -4.70 -54.89 50.33
N ILE A 8 -5.42 -54.94 49.23
CA ILE A 8 -4.92 -54.66 47.89
C ILE A 8 -4.92 -53.17 47.73
N VAL A 9 -3.74 -52.53 47.65
CA VAL A 9 -3.59 -51.10 47.29
C VAL A 9 -3.55 -51.04 45.78
N LEU A 10 -4.65 -50.57 45.13
CA LEU A 10 -4.62 -50.19 43.73
C LEU A 10 -3.94 -48.82 43.62
N ALA A 11 -2.71 -48.80 43.16
CA ALA A 11 -2.04 -47.57 42.71
C ALA A 11 -2.60 -47.18 41.32
N ALA A 12 -3.52 -46.24 41.31
CA ALA A 12 -3.97 -45.62 40.05
C ALA A 12 -2.86 -44.69 39.53
N VAL A 13 -2.13 -45.13 38.51
CA VAL A 13 -1.17 -44.31 37.76
C VAL A 13 -2.02 -43.40 36.83
N CYS A 14 -2.28 -42.18 37.27
CA CYS A 14 -2.79 -41.12 36.41
C CYS A 14 -1.67 -40.71 35.45
N LEU A 15 -1.60 -41.31 34.27
CA LEU A 15 -0.87 -40.76 33.14
C LEU A 15 -1.58 -39.45 32.74
N ALA A 16 -1.07 -38.30 33.19
CA ALA A 16 -1.42 -37.00 32.66
C ALA A 16 -0.91 -36.92 31.22
N VAL A 17 -1.75 -37.34 30.29
CA VAL A 17 -1.55 -37.01 28.87
C VAL A 17 -1.70 -35.51 28.76
N SER A 18 -0.59 -34.77 28.87
CA SER A 18 -0.48 -33.37 28.48
C SER A 18 -0.59 -33.34 26.95
N GLY A 19 -1.80 -33.59 26.45
CA GLY A 19 -2.15 -33.30 25.08
C GLY A 19 -2.05 -31.78 24.90
N GLY A 20 -0.89 -31.32 24.47
CA GLY A 20 -0.77 -29.95 23.98
C GLY A 20 -1.90 -29.77 23.00
N LEU A 21 -2.86 -28.88 23.31
CA LEU A 21 -3.81 -28.39 22.30
C LEU A 21 -2.97 -27.85 21.16
N ALA A 22 -2.81 -28.65 20.10
CA ALA A 22 -2.24 -28.14 18.86
C ALA A 22 -3.10 -26.94 18.47
N ALA A 23 -2.53 -25.73 18.55
CA ALA A 23 -3.23 -24.52 18.14
C ALA A 23 -3.75 -24.75 16.72
N GLN A 24 -5.04 -24.49 16.50
CA GLN A 24 -5.61 -24.62 15.17
C GLN A 24 -4.80 -23.74 14.20
N PRO A 25 -4.50 -24.24 12.98
CA PRO A 25 -3.76 -23.47 11.99
C PRO A 25 -4.46 -22.13 11.75
N ALA A 26 -3.69 -21.04 11.80
CA ALA A 26 -4.21 -19.74 11.40
C ALA A 26 -4.43 -19.74 9.88
N SER A 27 -5.69 -19.63 9.46
CA SER A 27 -6.05 -19.57 8.05
C SER A 27 -6.62 -18.18 7.76
N TRP A 28 -5.98 -17.45 6.88
CA TRP A 28 -6.37 -16.10 6.48
C TRP A 28 -6.90 -16.06 5.06
N LYS A 29 -7.80 -15.12 4.79
CA LYS A 29 -8.08 -14.62 3.45
C LYS A 29 -7.48 -13.24 3.31
N ALA A 30 -6.84 -12.99 2.17
CA ALA A 30 -6.18 -11.73 1.86
C ALA A 30 -6.83 -11.11 0.62
N GLY A 31 -7.47 -9.94 0.79
CA GLY A 31 -8.18 -9.23 -0.27
C GLY A 31 -7.33 -8.17 -0.95
N PHE A 32 -7.22 -8.24 -2.29
CA PHE A 32 -6.50 -7.28 -3.10
C PHE A 32 -7.38 -6.74 -4.22
N PHE A 33 -7.38 -5.41 -4.39
CA PHE A 33 -7.95 -4.82 -5.58
C PHE A 33 -6.96 -4.92 -6.76
N GLY A 34 -7.49 -5.14 -7.95
CA GLY A 34 -6.69 -5.36 -9.16
C GLY A 34 -6.05 -6.76 -9.26
N PRO A 35 -5.38 -7.06 -10.38
CA PRO A 35 -4.76 -8.36 -10.64
C PRO A 35 -3.45 -8.55 -9.85
N PRO A 36 -2.87 -9.78 -9.84
CA PRO A 36 -1.48 -9.99 -9.43
C PRO A 36 -0.53 -9.09 -10.23
N ARG A 37 0.40 -8.42 -9.54
CA ARG A 37 1.30 -7.42 -10.13
C ARG A 37 2.53 -7.18 -9.25
N SER A 38 3.49 -6.35 -9.69
CA SER A 38 4.75 -6.10 -8.96
C SER A 38 4.57 -5.81 -7.47
N PRO A 39 3.68 -4.89 -7.02
CA PRO A 39 3.50 -4.62 -5.60
C PRO A 39 2.99 -5.83 -4.79
N THR A 40 2.31 -6.82 -5.40
CA THR A 40 1.84 -8.00 -4.67
C THR A 40 2.91 -9.08 -4.48
N LYS A 41 4.02 -9.04 -5.22
CA LYS A 41 5.09 -10.04 -5.12
C LYS A 41 5.70 -10.16 -3.73
N PRO A 42 6.01 -9.07 -2.99
CA PRO A 42 6.56 -9.17 -1.65
C PRO A 42 5.60 -9.79 -0.63
N ILE A 43 4.30 -9.53 -0.71
CA ILE A 43 3.33 -10.14 0.20
C ILE A 43 3.03 -11.59 -0.20
N GLU A 44 3.05 -11.95 -1.48
CA GLU A 44 2.98 -13.34 -1.96
C GLU A 44 4.15 -14.15 -1.38
N TRP A 45 5.37 -13.63 -1.47
CA TRP A 45 6.57 -14.22 -0.86
C TRP A 45 6.45 -14.31 0.66
N TRP A 46 5.98 -13.26 1.34
CA TRP A 46 5.78 -13.25 2.79
C TRP A 46 4.83 -14.37 3.23
N VAL A 47 3.72 -14.58 2.53
CA VAL A 47 2.76 -15.66 2.80
C VAL A 47 3.41 -17.04 2.61
N GLN A 48 4.19 -17.22 1.55
CA GLN A 48 4.91 -18.47 1.29
C GLN A 48 5.89 -18.81 2.42
N GLU A 49 6.70 -17.83 2.85
CA GLU A 49 7.66 -18.00 3.95
C GLU A 49 6.98 -18.26 5.30
N MET A 50 5.92 -17.50 5.60
CA MET A 50 5.11 -17.75 6.81
C MET A 50 4.57 -19.17 6.81
N THR A 51 4.02 -19.65 5.70
CA THR A 51 3.49 -21.01 5.58
C THR A 51 4.59 -22.04 5.77
N ALA A 52 5.71 -21.89 5.09
CA ALA A 52 6.83 -22.83 5.14
C ALA A 52 7.48 -22.88 6.54
N ARG A 53 7.81 -21.72 7.10
CA ARG A 53 8.55 -21.63 8.38
C ARG A 53 7.69 -21.92 9.61
N THR A 54 6.36 -21.93 9.48
CA THR A 54 5.44 -22.39 10.53
C THR A 54 5.04 -23.84 10.36
N GLY A 55 5.63 -24.60 9.40
CA GLY A 55 5.23 -25.98 9.13
C GLY A 55 3.76 -26.13 8.74
N GLY A 56 3.20 -25.12 8.07
CA GLY A 56 1.79 -25.09 7.66
C GLY A 56 0.80 -24.68 8.75
N GLN A 57 1.28 -24.28 9.94
CA GLN A 57 0.41 -23.77 11.01
C GLN A 57 -0.14 -22.35 10.70
N PHE A 58 0.42 -21.68 9.71
CA PHE A 58 -0.13 -20.46 9.08
C PHE A 58 -0.37 -20.73 7.61
N LYS A 59 -1.51 -20.30 7.10
CA LYS A 59 -1.85 -20.29 5.67
C LYS A 59 -2.61 -19.03 5.33
N ALA A 60 -2.48 -18.52 4.10
CA ALA A 60 -3.32 -17.45 3.59
C ALA A 60 -3.69 -17.71 2.12
N GLU A 61 -4.96 -17.53 1.81
CA GLU A 61 -5.50 -17.49 0.46
C GLU A 61 -5.45 -16.06 -0.07
N LEU A 62 -4.77 -15.84 -1.20
CA LEU A 62 -4.65 -14.53 -1.83
C LEU A 62 -5.75 -14.36 -2.89
N VAL A 63 -6.65 -13.43 -2.68
CA VAL A 63 -7.84 -13.20 -3.50
C VAL A 63 -7.73 -11.84 -4.18
N TYR A 64 -7.75 -11.83 -5.51
CA TYR A 64 -7.49 -10.66 -6.35
C TYR A 64 -8.77 -10.14 -7.02
N GLY A 65 -8.66 -8.97 -7.65
CA GLY A 65 -9.69 -8.44 -8.54
C GLY A 65 -10.98 -8.01 -7.81
N GLU A 66 -10.86 -7.53 -6.56
CA GLU A 66 -12.01 -7.09 -5.76
C GLU A 66 -13.02 -8.19 -5.40
N ALA A 67 -12.62 -9.46 -5.49
CA ALA A 67 -13.54 -10.56 -5.22
C ALA A 67 -13.99 -10.67 -3.74
N LEU A 68 -13.24 -10.09 -2.78
CA LEU A 68 -13.64 -10.02 -1.37
C LEU A 68 -14.26 -8.67 -1.00
N ALA A 69 -13.75 -7.58 -1.55
CA ALA A 69 -14.23 -6.21 -1.30
C ALA A 69 -13.71 -5.26 -2.38
N LYS A 70 -14.47 -4.22 -2.69
CA LYS A 70 -14.01 -3.14 -3.56
C LYS A 70 -12.84 -2.38 -2.96
N ALA A 71 -12.02 -1.76 -3.81
CA ALA A 71 -10.87 -0.94 -3.39
C ALA A 71 -11.24 0.11 -2.33
N THR A 72 -12.46 0.61 -2.35
CA THR A 72 -12.97 1.63 -1.42
C THR A 72 -13.63 1.06 -0.15
N GLU A 73 -13.67 -0.26 0.03
CA GLU A 73 -14.39 -0.94 1.12
C GLU A 73 -13.48 -1.81 2.01
N ILE A 74 -12.20 -1.98 1.63
CA ILE A 74 -11.27 -2.90 2.32
C ILE A 74 -11.12 -2.59 3.81
N PRO A 75 -10.92 -1.34 4.29
CA PRO A 75 -10.79 -1.08 5.72
C PRO A 75 -12.05 -1.46 6.52
N ASP A 76 -13.23 -1.19 5.98
CA ASP A 76 -14.49 -1.52 6.64
C ASP A 76 -14.71 -3.04 6.69
N SER A 77 -14.36 -3.74 5.62
CA SER A 77 -14.46 -5.21 5.53
C SER A 77 -13.50 -5.90 6.50
N LEU A 78 -12.24 -5.41 6.62
CA LEU A 78 -11.27 -5.90 7.62
C LEU A 78 -11.76 -5.64 9.04
N ARG A 79 -12.30 -4.43 9.31
CA ARG A 79 -12.88 -4.07 10.60
C ARG A 79 -14.04 -4.96 10.98
N ALA A 80 -14.88 -5.32 10.02
CA ALA A 80 -16.00 -6.22 10.19
C ALA A 80 -15.60 -7.70 10.30
N GLY A 81 -14.33 -8.05 10.06
CA GLY A 81 -13.82 -9.41 10.09
C GLY A 81 -14.23 -10.27 8.90
N ALA A 82 -14.58 -9.64 7.77
CA ALA A 82 -14.94 -10.36 6.54
C ALA A 82 -13.74 -11.15 5.95
N PHE A 83 -12.54 -10.66 6.17
CA PHE A 83 -11.27 -11.33 5.86
C PHE A 83 -10.17 -10.73 6.73
N GLU A 84 -8.99 -11.36 6.76
CA GLU A 84 -7.94 -11.07 7.74
C GLU A 84 -6.90 -10.05 7.28
N LEU A 85 -6.52 -10.07 5.99
CA LEU A 85 -5.43 -9.28 5.41
C LEU A 85 -5.93 -8.54 4.18
N GLY A 86 -5.55 -7.27 4.03
CA GLY A 86 -5.95 -6.49 2.86
C GLY A 86 -4.94 -5.43 2.44
N MET A 87 -4.97 -5.05 1.16
CA MET A 87 -4.17 -3.95 0.62
C MET A 87 -4.96 -2.65 0.71
N ILE A 88 -4.46 -1.68 1.46
CA ILE A 88 -5.07 -0.37 1.67
C ILE A 88 -4.20 0.70 1.01
N CYS A 89 -4.82 1.59 0.23
CA CYS A 89 -4.21 2.83 -0.26
C CYS A 89 -5.02 4.00 0.29
N THR A 90 -4.42 4.78 1.19
CA THR A 90 -5.15 5.72 2.05
C THR A 90 -5.84 6.85 1.33
N SER A 91 -5.36 7.22 0.13
CA SER A 91 -6.00 8.26 -0.69
C SER A 91 -7.43 7.92 -1.11
N TYR A 92 -7.84 6.63 -1.03
CA TYR A 92 -9.24 6.24 -1.20
C TYR A 92 -10.09 6.49 0.04
N TYR A 93 -9.46 6.82 1.19
CA TYR A 93 -10.11 6.97 2.49
C TYR A 93 -9.61 8.20 3.26
N PRO A 94 -9.67 9.42 2.71
CA PRO A 94 -9.01 10.60 3.27
C PRO A 94 -9.46 10.95 4.69
N ALA A 95 -10.66 10.51 5.09
CA ALA A 95 -11.16 10.72 6.45
C ALA A 95 -10.63 9.68 7.47
N LYS A 96 -10.21 8.47 7.00
CA LYS A 96 -9.86 7.35 7.87
C LYS A 96 -8.41 7.38 8.34
N PHE A 97 -7.49 7.82 7.48
CA PHE A 97 -6.04 7.79 7.70
C PHE A 97 -5.38 9.15 7.45
N PRO A 98 -5.83 10.21 8.17
CA PRO A 98 -5.38 11.58 7.90
C PRO A 98 -3.89 11.79 8.14
N LEU A 99 -3.30 11.20 9.19
CA LEU A 99 -1.87 11.34 9.47
C LEU A 99 -1.01 10.51 8.55
N TYR A 100 -1.42 9.26 8.25
CA TYR A 100 -0.66 8.42 7.33
C TYR A 100 -0.71 8.95 5.90
N SER A 101 -1.67 9.82 5.57
CA SER A 101 -1.72 10.54 4.29
C SER A 101 -0.55 11.50 4.05
N VAL A 102 0.35 11.69 5.01
CA VAL A 102 1.60 12.47 4.85
C VAL A 102 2.37 12.05 3.59
N PHE A 103 2.35 10.77 3.23
CA PHE A 103 3.04 10.26 2.04
C PHE A 103 2.32 10.59 0.72
N ASP A 104 1.10 11.15 0.77
CA ASP A 104 0.40 11.70 -0.40
C ASP A 104 0.90 13.11 -0.80
N LEU A 105 1.70 13.72 0.07
CA LEU A 105 2.20 15.07 -0.17
C LEU A 105 3.06 15.12 -1.44
N PRO A 106 2.84 16.10 -2.31
CA PRO A 106 3.51 16.18 -3.60
C PRO A 106 5.03 16.30 -3.43
N PHE A 107 5.78 15.57 -4.23
CA PHE A 107 7.25 15.61 -4.28
C PHE A 107 7.95 15.33 -2.94
N LEU A 108 7.25 14.78 -1.95
CA LEU A 108 7.83 14.46 -0.63
C LEU A 108 8.83 13.30 -0.72
N ALA A 109 8.46 12.23 -1.42
CA ALA A 109 9.29 11.04 -1.58
C ALA A 109 10.10 11.11 -2.88
N GLY A 110 11.35 10.64 -2.84
CA GLY A 110 12.18 10.37 -4.01
C GLY A 110 11.95 8.95 -4.57
N ASP A 111 12.91 8.47 -5.39
CA ASP A 111 12.83 7.16 -6.08
C ASP A 111 13.33 5.99 -5.21
N ASP A 112 13.88 6.25 -4.03
CA ASP A 112 14.39 5.21 -3.13
C ASP A 112 13.24 4.47 -2.42
N MET A 113 12.87 3.32 -2.97
CA MET A 113 11.81 2.45 -2.43
C MET A 113 12.11 1.95 -1.02
N THR A 114 13.39 1.71 -0.70
CA THR A 114 13.79 1.27 0.63
C THR A 114 13.64 2.40 1.65
N ALA A 115 14.09 3.60 1.31
CA ALA A 115 13.89 4.78 2.15
C ALA A 115 12.40 5.07 2.36
N LEU A 116 11.57 4.97 1.30
CA LEU A 116 10.12 5.15 1.41
C LEU A 116 9.48 4.10 2.33
N ALA A 117 9.84 2.82 2.18
CA ALA A 117 9.34 1.76 3.07
C ALA A 117 9.74 1.99 4.53
N ARG A 118 10.97 2.42 4.79
CA ARG A 118 11.47 2.76 6.13
C ARG A 118 10.72 3.94 6.73
N ALA A 119 10.48 4.98 5.94
CA ALA A 119 9.69 6.13 6.35
C ALA A 119 8.24 5.72 6.71
N GLN A 120 7.61 4.89 5.86
CA GLN A 120 6.28 4.35 6.11
C GLN A 120 6.20 3.54 7.40
N LEU A 121 7.20 2.70 7.68
CA LEU A 121 7.28 1.97 8.95
C LEU A 121 7.47 2.90 10.15
N ALA A 122 8.40 3.84 10.07
CA ALA A 122 8.66 4.79 11.15
C ALA A 122 7.42 5.61 11.50
N VAL A 123 6.74 6.15 10.49
CA VAL A 123 5.48 6.90 10.67
C VAL A 123 4.37 6.01 11.23
N SER A 124 4.27 4.75 10.78
CA SER A 124 3.26 3.82 11.30
C SER A 124 3.41 3.50 12.80
N GLN A 125 4.59 3.69 13.35
CA GLN A 125 4.90 3.48 14.77
C GLN A 125 4.68 4.75 15.62
N HIS A 126 4.44 5.90 15.01
CA HIS A 126 4.12 7.12 15.75
C HIS A 126 2.82 6.93 16.55
N PRO A 127 2.77 7.28 17.85
CA PRO A 127 1.61 6.98 18.72
C PRO A 127 0.26 7.44 18.15
N ALA A 128 0.21 8.62 17.54
CA ALA A 128 -1.00 9.15 16.94
C ALA A 128 -1.44 8.35 15.68
N VAL A 129 -0.48 7.84 14.90
CA VAL A 129 -0.76 6.99 13.73
C VAL A 129 -1.19 5.58 14.16
N VAL A 130 -0.55 5.03 15.20
CA VAL A 130 -1.01 3.78 15.84
C VAL A 130 -2.46 3.92 16.32
N ALA A 131 -2.80 5.04 16.96
CA ALA A 131 -4.18 5.33 17.39
C ALA A 131 -5.14 5.46 16.18
N GLU A 132 -4.68 6.02 15.06
CA GLU A 132 -5.42 6.11 13.81
C GLU A 132 -5.77 4.71 13.27
N PHE A 133 -4.79 3.80 13.18
CA PHE A 133 -5.02 2.42 12.74
C PHE A 133 -5.93 1.64 13.69
N LYS A 134 -5.72 1.77 15.00
CA LYS A 134 -6.54 1.10 16.02
C LYS A 134 -8.01 1.49 15.99
N ARG A 135 -8.37 2.73 15.58
CA ARG A 135 -9.78 3.13 15.38
C ARG A 135 -10.49 2.27 14.34
N TRP A 136 -9.73 1.68 13.43
CA TRP A 136 -10.22 0.80 12.38
C TRP A 136 -9.98 -0.67 12.68
N ASN A 137 -9.50 -1.02 13.90
CA ASN A 137 -9.11 -2.37 14.30
C ASN A 137 -8.08 -2.99 13.33
N LEU A 138 -7.10 -2.20 12.92
CA LEU A 138 -6.07 -2.58 11.96
C LEU A 138 -4.68 -2.48 12.56
N GLU A 139 -3.79 -3.39 12.12
CA GLU A 139 -2.35 -3.34 12.31
C GLU A 139 -1.68 -3.23 10.93
N MET A 140 -0.64 -2.40 10.79
CA MET A 140 0.18 -2.44 9.58
C MET A 140 1.08 -3.67 9.62
N LEU A 141 0.86 -4.59 8.68
CA LEU A 141 1.68 -5.77 8.52
C LEU A 141 2.95 -5.45 7.73
N LEU A 142 2.81 -4.83 6.55
CA LEU A 142 3.90 -4.58 5.63
C LEU A 142 3.69 -3.22 4.95
N PRO A 143 4.72 -2.34 4.90
CA PRO A 143 4.65 -1.13 4.08
C PRO A 143 4.52 -1.51 2.61
N LEU A 144 3.97 -0.63 1.81
CA LEU A 144 3.85 -0.82 0.38
C LEU A 144 4.37 0.45 -0.33
N PRO A 145 5.70 0.59 -0.47
CA PRO A 145 6.28 1.69 -1.20
C PRO A 145 5.90 1.55 -2.68
N LEU A 146 5.35 2.60 -3.26
CA LEU A 146 5.03 2.66 -4.68
C LEU A 146 6.04 3.55 -5.41
N PRO A 147 6.38 3.24 -6.68
CA PRO A 147 7.16 4.13 -7.52
C PRO A 147 6.48 5.48 -7.72
N GLN A 148 7.26 6.46 -8.18
CA GLN A 148 6.76 7.79 -8.50
C GLN A 148 5.63 7.75 -9.52
N TYR A 149 4.62 8.58 -9.29
CA TYR A 149 3.49 8.73 -10.20
C TYR A 149 3.91 9.52 -11.42
N GLN A 150 3.74 8.89 -12.57
CA GLN A 150 3.91 9.48 -13.90
C GLN A 150 2.52 9.64 -14.55
N ILE A 151 2.46 10.21 -15.76
CA ILE A 151 1.18 10.46 -16.44
C ILE A 151 1.13 9.72 -17.77
N MET A 152 -0.01 9.07 -18.05
CA MET A 152 -0.31 8.50 -19.36
C MET A 152 -1.69 9.02 -19.82
N GLY A 153 -1.79 9.47 -21.08
CA GLY A 153 -3.02 10.11 -21.54
C GLY A 153 -3.14 10.24 -23.04
N GLN A 154 -4.14 11.03 -23.49
CA GLN A 154 -4.51 11.21 -24.89
C GLN A 154 -3.71 12.32 -25.60
N LYS A 155 -3.01 13.17 -24.83
CA LYS A 155 -2.22 14.30 -25.34
C LYS A 155 -0.84 14.32 -24.70
N PRO A 156 0.18 14.83 -25.38
CA PRO A 156 1.47 15.09 -24.77
C PRO A 156 1.36 16.24 -23.76
N LEU A 157 2.19 16.19 -22.71
CA LEU A 157 2.36 17.29 -21.75
C LEU A 157 3.84 17.67 -21.77
N ALA A 158 4.14 18.93 -22.03
CA ALA A 158 5.49 19.45 -22.13
C ALA A 158 5.74 20.69 -21.25
N LYS A 159 4.70 21.30 -20.71
CA LYS A 159 4.76 22.47 -19.84
C LYS A 159 3.60 22.50 -18.86
N ALA A 160 3.73 23.28 -17.79
CA ALA A 160 2.73 23.39 -16.75
C ALA A 160 1.36 23.87 -17.27
N GLU A 161 1.34 24.74 -18.28
CA GLU A 161 0.11 25.25 -18.89
C GLU A 161 -0.71 24.18 -19.63
N ASP A 162 -0.09 23.03 -20.00
CA ASP A 162 -0.80 21.93 -20.65
C ASP A 162 -1.78 21.22 -19.70
N PHE A 163 -1.68 21.47 -18.40
CA PHE A 163 -2.64 20.99 -17.41
C PHE A 163 -3.97 21.75 -17.43
N LYS A 164 -4.05 22.94 -18.05
CA LYS A 164 -5.27 23.74 -18.05
C LYS A 164 -6.45 23.00 -18.68
N GLY A 165 -7.47 22.75 -17.85
CA GLY A 165 -8.68 22.02 -18.25
C GLY A 165 -8.50 20.53 -18.45
N LEU A 166 -7.31 19.97 -18.21
CA LEU A 166 -7.05 18.53 -18.30
C LEU A 166 -7.78 17.78 -17.18
N ARG A 167 -8.71 16.92 -17.54
CA ARG A 167 -9.35 16.00 -16.59
C ARG A 167 -8.41 14.84 -16.34
N ILE A 168 -7.83 14.78 -15.17
CA ILE A 168 -6.84 13.76 -14.85
C ILE A 168 -7.27 12.88 -13.68
N ARG A 169 -7.21 11.57 -13.87
CA ARG A 169 -7.31 10.62 -12.77
C ARG A 169 -6.02 10.68 -11.95
N ILE A 170 -6.14 11.16 -10.74
CA ILE A 170 -5.06 11.22 -9.76
C ILE A 170 -5.67 11.19 -8.36
N SER A 171 -4.97 10.58 -7.41
CA SER A 171 -5.42 10.47 -6.02
C SER A 171 -4.57 11.32 -5.07
N GLY A 172 -5.16 11.67 -3.94
CA GLY A 172 -4.48 12.32 -2.83
C GLY A 172 -4.06 13.78 -3.07
N GLU A 173 -3.14 14.23 -2.25
CA GLU A 173 -2.61 15.60 -2.25
C GLU A 173 -1.58 15.83 -3.37
N MET A 174 -1.03 14.76 -3.96
CA MET A 174 -0.07 14.87 -5.08
C MET A 174 -0.68 15.57 -6.33
N ALA A 175 -2.01 15.71 -6.39
CA ALA A 175 -2.68 16.45 -7.44
C ALA A 175 -2.51 17.97 -7.33
N ARG A 176 -2.28 18.49 -6.12
CA ARG A 176 -2.31 19.94 -5.84
C ARG A 176 -1.44 20.80 -6.76
N PRO A 177 -0.18 20.43 -7.03
CA PRO A 177 0.65 21.21 -7.93
C PRO A 177 0.05 21.40 -9.32
N ILE A 178 -0.52 20.35 -9.91
CA ILE A 178 -1.12 20.43 -11.26
C ILE A 178 -2.50 21.09 -11.26
N GLU A 179 -3.24 21.00 -10.15
CA GLU A 179 -4.51 21.75 -9.97
C GLU A 179 -4.28 23.27 -10.02
N GLU A 180 -3.12 23.78 -9.54
CA GLU A 180 -2.77 25.20 -9.64
C GLU A 180 -2.58 25.67 -11.08
N PHE A 181 -2.21 24.76 -11.97
CA PHE A 181 -2.11 25.02 -13.40
C PHE A 181 -3.41 24.66 -14.15
N GLY A 182 -4.49 24.44 -13.41
CA GLY A 182 -5.83 24.29 -13.97
C GLY A 182 -6.23 22.87 -14.33
N ALA A 183 -5.51 21.83 -13.86
CA ALA A 183 -5.98 20.46 -13.99
C ALA A 183 -7.27 20.24 -13.19
N VAL A 184 -8.14 19.37 -13.69
CA VAL A 184 -9.36 18.95 -13.03
C VAL A 184 -9.17 17.51 -12.51
N LYS A 185 -8.96 17.41 -11.20
CA LYS A 185 -8.77 16.13 -10.52
C LYS A 185 -10.03 15.28 -10.55
N SER A 186 -9.87 13.99 -10.84
CA SER A 186 -10.90 12.96 -10.71
C SER A 186 -10.36 11.81 -9.87
N LEU A 187 -11.05 11.47 -8.78
CA LEU A 187 -10.71 10.32 -7.95
C LEU A 187 -11.48 9.10 -8.44
N VAL A 188 -10.84 8.30 -9.28
CA VAL A 188 -11.36 7.03 -9.78
C VAL A 188 -10.52 5.90 -9.21
N PRO A 189 -11.10 4.86 -8.58
CA PRO A 189 -10.37 3.68 -8.14
C PRO A 189 -9.61 3.01 -9.29
N ALA A 190 -8.44 2.40 -8.98
CA ALA A 190 -7.57 1.85 -10.01
C ALA A 190 -8.26 0.82 -10.94
N PRO A 191 -9.14 -0.08 -10.47
CA PRO A 191 -9.84 -1.03 -11.34
C PRO A 191 -10.74 -0.37 -12.40
N GLU A 192 -11.21 0.85 -12.17
CA GLU A 192 -12.14 1.56 -13.06
C GLU A 192 -11.44 2.48 -14.08
N VAL A 193 -10.11 2.59 -13.99
CA VAL A 193 -9.34 3.60 -14.74
C VAL A 193 -9.34 3.34 -16.24
N TYR A 194 -9.23 2.08 -16.69
CA TYR A 194 -9.28 1.73 -18.10
C TYR A 194 -10.56 2.26 -18.76
N THR A 195 -11.71 1.90 -18.19
CA THR A 195 -13.03 2.32 -18.70
C THR A 195 -13.21 3.83 -18.66
N SER A 196 -12.70 4.49 -17.60
CA SER A 196 -12.80 5.93 -17.45
C SER A 196 -12.02 6.68 -18.55
N LEU A 197 -10.83 6.21 -18.89
CA LEU A 197 -10.01 6.79 -19.96
C LEU A 197 -10.57 6.45 -21.35
N GLU A 198 -10.97 5.18 -21.57
CA GLU A 198 -11.55 4.72 -22.82
C GLU A 198 -12.83 5.49 -23.20
N ARG A 199 -13.70 5.74 -22.21
CA ARG A 199 -14.94 6.52 -22.42
C ARG A 199 -14.77 8.02 -22.40
N GLY A 200 -13.56 8.52 -22.23
CA GLY A 200 -13.26 9.95 -22.20
C GLY A 200 -13.83 10.66 -20.97
N LEU A 201 -14.08 9.96 -19.85
CA LEU A 201 -14.45 10.58 -18.57
C LEU A 201 -13.25 11.33 -17.97
N VAL A 202 -12.03 10.85 -18.25
CA VAL A 202 -10.76 11.51 -17.97
C VAL A 202 -9.92 11.55 -19.24
N ASP A 203 -9.04 12.55 -19.36
CA ASP A 203 -8.14 12.74 -20.50
C ASP A 203 -6.77 12.12 -20.26
N ALA A 204 -6.40 11.94 -18.98
CA ALA A 204 -5.14 11.39 -18.55
C ALA A 204 -5.27 10.67 -17.21
N VAL A 205 -4.27 9.85 -16.91
CA VAL A 205 -4.17 9.04 -15.70
C VAL A 205 -2.80 9.21 -15.10
N ALA A 206 -2.74 9.56 -13.81
CA ALA A 206 -1.52 9.47 -13.03
C ALA A 206 -1.50 8.14 -12.29
N PHE A 207 -0.39 7.38 -12.47
CA PHE A 207 -0.16 6.08 -11.85
C PHE A 207 1.31 5.87 -11.51
N PRO A 208 1.61 4.98 -10.54
CA PRO A 208 2.99 4.57 -10.28
C PRO A 208 3.56 3.82 -11.49
N SER A 209 4.68 4.30 -11.98
CA SER A 209 5.35 3.78 -13.18
C SER A 209 6.11 2.49 -12.86
N THR A 210 6.21 1.53 -13.76
CA THR A 210 5.48 1.36 -15.03
C THR A 210 4.34 0.35 -14.87
N TYR A 211 4.41 -0.38 -13.75
CA TYR A 211 3.57 -1.56 -13.51
C TYR A 211 2.08 -1.27 -13.55
N ALA A 212 1.65 -0.12 -13.03
CA ALA A 212 0.22 0.17 -12.94
C ALA A 212 -0.38 0.47 -14.32
N PHE A 213 0.31 1.23 -15.16
CA PHE A 213 -0.12 1.44 -16.54
C PHE A 213 -0.27 0.14 -17.32
N PHE A 214 0.63 -0.83 -17.08
CA PHE A 214 0.54 -2.14 -17.70
C PHE A 214 -0.59 -2.98 -17.10
N SER A 215 -0.61 -3.16 -15.77
CA SER A 215 -1.53 -4.06 -15.08
C SER A 215 -3.00 -3.66 -15.21
N TYR A 216 -3.27 -2.35 -15.32
CA TYR A 216 -4.61 -1.81 -15.55
C TYR A 216 -4.85 -1.46 -17.04
N ARG A 217 -3.99 -1.93 -17.95
CA ARG A 217 -4.11 -1.84 -19.41
C ARG A 217 -4.26 -0.41 -19.96
N VAL A 218 -3.84 0.60 -19.19
CA VAL A 218 -3.94 2.02 -19.61
C VAL A 218 -3.21 2.27 -20.93
N HIS A 219 -2.08 1.59 -21.16
CA HIS A 219 -1.27 1.66 -22.36
C HIS A 219 -2.00 1.18 -23.65
N GLU A 220 -3.14 0.51 -23.53
CA GLU A 220 -3.93 0.07 -24.69
C GLU A 220 -4.87 1.18 -25.20
N VAL A 221 -5.20 2.14 -24.34
CA VAL A 221 -6.16 3.22 -24.65
C VAL A 221 -5.54 4.61 -24.59
N ALA A 222 -4.34 4.77 -24.04
CA ALA A 222 -3.57 6.00 -24.03
C ALA A 222 -2.59 6.07 -25.20
N LYS A 223 -2.20 7.31 -25.60
CA LYS A 223 -1.26 7.56 -26.72
C LYS A 223 0.09 8.09 -26.27
N PHE A 224 0.15 8.74 -25.12
CA PHE A 224 1.34 9.44 -24.64
C PHE A 224 1.66 8.99 -23.21
N PHE A 225 2.93 8.68 -22.96
CA PHE A 225 3.47 8.44 -21.63
C PHE A 225 4.45 9.57 -21.29
N VAL A 226 4.08 10.39 -20.30
CA VAL A 226 4.90 11.49 -19.78
C VAL A 226 5.64 11.00 -18.57
N ASP A 227 6.93 10.74 -18.77
CA ASP A 227 7.85 10.27 -17.73
C ASP A 227 8.57 11.45 -17.04
N LYS A 228 9.23 11.20 -15.93
CA LYS A 228 10.03 12.15 -15.15
C LYS A 228 9.27 13.37 -14.58
N ILE A 229 7.94 13.36 -14.62
CA ILE A 229 7.17 14.36 -13.87
C ILE A 229 7.20 14.06 -12.37
N SER A 230 7.16 12.79 -11.98
CA SER A 230 7.39 12.29 -10.61
C SER A 230 6.65 13.10 -9.55
N LEU A 231 5.32 13.04 -9.59
CA LEU A 231 4.42 13.85 -8.74
C LEU A 231 4.47 13.46 -7.24
N GLY A 232 4.91 12.26 -6.93
CA GLY A 232 4.93 11.68 -5.60
C GLY A 232 4.55 10.20 -5.62
N ALA A 233 4.31 9.63 -4.44
CA ALA A 233 3.93 8.23 -4.28
C ALA A 233 2.68 8.13 -3.40
N GLN A 234 1.69 7.35 -3.81
CA GLN A 234 0.49 7.12 -3.01
C GLN A 234 0.81 6.27 -1.77
N PRO A 235 0.36 6.65 -0.56
CA PRO A 235 0.56 5.86 0.64
C PRO A 235 -0.32 4.61 0.62
N CYS A 236 0.33 3.47 0.47
CA CYS A 236 -0.31 2.16 0.54
C CYS A 236 0.39 1.28 1.57
N PHE A 237 -0.32 0.29 2.09
CA PHE A 237 0.21 -0.72 3.01
C PHE A 237 -0.66 -1.98 3.00
N TYR A 238 -0.09 -3.07 3.50
CA TYR A 238 -0.85 -4.27 3.82
C TYR A 238 -1.25 -4.22 5.29
N ALA A 239 -2.56 -4.30 5.54
CA ALA A 239 -3.15 -4.28 6.87
C ALA A 239 -3.69 -5.66 7.24
N VAL A 240 -3.50 -6.04 8.49
CA VAL A 240 -4.16 -7.18 9.11
C VAL A 240 -5.18 -6.66 10.13
N SER A 241 -6.33 -7.34 10.25
CA SER A 241 -7.26 -7.01 11.33
C SER A 241 -6.64 -7.32 12.69
N SER A 242 -6.81 -6.44 13.67
CA SER A 242 -6.24 -6.64 15.03
C SER A 242 -6.70 -7.96 15.65
N ALA A 243 -7.90 -8.41 15.33
CA ALA A 243 -8.40 -9.71 15.79
C ALA A 243 -7.64 -10.88 15.15
N ALA A 244 -7.31 -10.80 13.86
CA ALA A 244 -6.50 -11.83 13.19
C ALA A 244 -5.06 -11.83 13.70
N TRP A 245 -4.47 -10.65 13.90
CA TRP A 245 -3.14 -10.52 14.49
C TRP A 245 -3.05 -11.12 15.89
N ALA A 246 -4.04 -10.86 16.74
CA ALA A 246 -4.09 -11.40 18.11
C ALA A 246 -4.24 -12.92 18.18
N ARG A 247 -4.74 -13.57 17.12
CA ARG A 247 -4.84 -15.04 17.04
C ARG A 247 -3.51 -15.72 16.66
N LEU A 248 -2.52 -14.98 16.18
CA LEU A 248 -1.18 -15.51 15.93
C LEU A 248 -0.47 -15.77 17.27
N SER A 249 0.27 -16.88 17.36
CA SER A 249 1.14 -17.12 18.51
C SER A 249 2.26 -16.06 18.57
N PRO A 250 2.87 -15.82 19.74
CA PRO A 250 4.02 -14.91 19.85
C PRO A 250 5.15 -15.24 18.88
N GLN A 251 5.40 -16.52 18.62
CA GLN A 251 6.41 -16.98 17.66
C GLN A 251 6.02 -16.64 16.23
N GLN A 252 4.74 -16.80 15.86
CA GLN A 252 4.23 -16.42 14.55
C GLN A 252 4.26 -14.89 14.35
N GLN A 253 3.90 -14.11 15.36
CA GLN A 253 3.99 -12.64 15.30
C GLN A 253 5.45 -12.19 15.13
N LYS A 254 6.39 -12.77 15.88
CA LYS A 254 7.81 -12.49 15.73
C LYS A 254 8.30 -12.80 14.31
N LEU A 255 7.99 -14.00 13.81
CA LEU A 255 8.34 -14.42 12.46
C LEU A 255 7.74 -13.47 11.39
N ALA A 256 6.47 -13.08 11.57
CA ALA A 256 5.78 -12.15 10.67
C ALA A 256 6.52 -10.81 10.55
N LEU A 257 7.03 -10.28 11.67
CA LEU A 257 7.79 -9.03 11.70
C LEU A 257 9.20 -9.19 11.13
N GLU A 258 9.87 -10.31 11.36
CA GLU A 258 11.17 -10.64 10.73
C GLU A 258 11.01 -10.70 9.20
N LEU A 259 9.99 -11.38 8.72
CA LEU A 259 9.69 -11.49 7.28
C LEU A 259 9.26 -10.15 6.67
N ARG A 260 8.60 -9.27 7.43
CA ARG A 260 8.31 -7.89 7.00
C ARG A 260 9.60 -7.16 6.61
N GLU A 261 10.63 -7.22 7.45
CA GLU A 261 11.91 -6.56 7.18
C GLU A 261 12.58 -7.16 5.92
N ALA A 262 12.53 -8.47 5.76
CA ALA A 262 13.09 -9.17 4.61
C ALA A 262 12.28 -8.92 3.30
N ALA A 263 11.03 -8.52 3.38
CA ALA A 263 10.18 -8.20 2.23
C ALA A 263 10.48 -6.82 1.62
N ILE A 264 11.03 -5.87 2.39
CA ILE A 264 11.24 -4.48 1.95
C ILE A 264 12.08 -4.39 0.66
N PRO A 265 13.28 -5.00 0.54
CA PRO A 265 14.07 -4.88 -0.68
C PRO A 265 13.39 -5.50 -1.91
N ARG A 266 12.50 -6.47 -1.72
CA ARG A 266 11.81 -7.17 -2.81
C ARG A 266 10.84 -6.29 -3.59
N PHE A 267 10.41 -5.15 -3.02
CA PHE A 267 9.59 -4.18 -3.77
C PHE A 267 10.38 -3.58 -4.93
N ALA A 268 11.58 -3.06 -4.67
CA ALA A 268 12.43 -2.48 -5.70
C ALA A 268 12.78 -3.52 -6.79
N GLU A 269 13.11 -4.76 -6.39
CA GLU A 269 13.40 -5.87 -7.30
C GLU A 269 12.19 -6.18 -8.20
N ALA A 270 10.97 -6.27 -7.62
CA ALA A 270 9.77 -6.59 -8.37
C ALA A 270 9.40 -5.50 -9.39
N TYR A 271 9.60 -4.22 -9.06
CA TYR A 271 9.36 -3.12 -9.98
C TYR A 271 10.40 -3.09 -11.11
N ALA A 272 11.69 -3.26 -10.78
CA ALA A 272 12.76 -3.26 -11.77
C ALA A 272 12.62 -4.38 -12.80
N LEU A 273 12.20 -5.59 -12.37
CA LEU A 273 11.97 -6.72 -13.27
C LEU A 273 10.87 -6.45 -14.30
N ASP A 274 9.84 -5.70 -13.94
CA ASP A 274 8.72 -5.41 -14.83
C ASP A 274 8.96 -4.19 -15.73
N ASP A 275 9.85 -3.26 -15.36
CA ASP A 275 9.99 -1.98 -16.07
C ASP A 275 10.41 -2.15 -17.53
N ALA A 276 11.42 -2.98 -17.82
CA ALA A 276 11.88 -3.20 -19.19
C ALA A 276 10.77 -3.81 -20.05
N LYS A 277 10.07 -4.83 -19.52
CA LYS A 277 8.95 -5.50 -20.18
C LYS A 277 7.80 -4.55 -20.45
N ASN A 278 7.43 -3.73 -19.45
CA ASN A 278 6.31 -2.81 -19.56
C ASN A 278 6.60 -1.68 -20.56
N ASN A 279 7.81 -1.11 -20.55
CA ASN A 279 8.22 -0.11 -21.53
C ASN A 279 8.20 -0.66 -22.97
N GLU A 280 8.62 -1.90 -23.16
CA GLU A 280 8.54 -2.56 -24.47
C GLU A 280 7.09 -2.78 -24.91
N ALA A 281 6.20 -3.20 -24.00
CA ALA A 281 4.78 -3.34 -24.31
C ALA A 281 4.14 -1.98 -24.69
N PHE A 282 4.52 -0.88 -24.03
CA PHE A 282 4.06 0.45 -24.39
C PHE A 282 4.51 0.84 -25.80
N ARG A 283 5.78 0.60 -26.13
CA ARG A 283 6.34 0.85 -27.47
C ARG A 283 5.62 0.04 -28.55
N GLN A 284 5.36 -1.25 -28.30
CA GLN A 284 4.65 -2.13 -29.24
C GLN A 284 3.20 -1.68 -29.49
N LYS A 285 2.55 -1.06 -28.51
CA LYS A 285 1.22 -0.47 -28.63
C LYS A 285 1.23 0.94 -29.22
N GLY A 286 2.40 1.46 -29.61
CA GLY A 286 2.54 2.77 -30.20
C GLY A 286 2.42 3.94 -29.22
N VAL A 287 2.55 3.69 -27.92
CA VAL A 287 2.57 4.76 -26.90
C VAL A 287 3.86 5.56 -27.06
N GLN A 288 3.72 6.87 -27.25
CA GLN A 288 4.83 7.81 -27.38
C GLN A 288 5.31 8.21 -25.98
N LYS A 289 6.53 7.83 -25.64
CA LYS A 289 7.17 8.22 -24.38
C LYS A 289 7.89 9.55 -24.54
N THR A 290 7.63 10.50 -23.64
CA THR A 290 8.30 11.81 -23.55
C THR A 290 8.70 12.08 -22.10
N ASP A 291 9.85 12.71 -21.89
CA ASP A 291 10.24 13.19 -20.57
C ASP A 291 9.60 14.56 -20.32
N PHE A 292 9.01 14.76 -19.15
CA PHE A 292 8.56 16.07 -18.73
C PHE A 292 9.77 16.97 -18.48
N PRO A 293 9.84 18.17 -19.06
CA PRO A 293 11.02 19.01 -18.98
C PRO A 293 11.37 19.36 -17.52
N ALA A 294 12.64 19.26 -17.16
CA ALA A 294 13.12 19.50 -15.81
C ALA A 294 12.79 20.93 -15.30
N ALA A 295 12.88 21.94 -16.16
CA ALA A 295 12.51 23.32 -15.81
C ALA A 295 11.01 23.45 -15.49
N GLU A 296 10.16 22.77 -16.23
CA GLU A 296 8.72 22.75 -15.98
C GLU A 296 8.37 21.97 -14.70
N ARG A 297 9.05 20.83 -14.49
CA ARG A 297 8.92 20.10 -13.23
C ARG A 297 9.32 20.96 -12.02
N ALA A 298 10.39 21.75 -12.14
CA ALA A 298 10.81 22.66 -11.06
C ALA A 298 9.73 23.69 -10.70
N ARG A 299 8.94 24.16 -11.67
CA ARG A 299 7.79 25.04 -11.41
C ARG A 299 6.71 24.35 -10.57
N LEU A 300 6.43 23.06 -10.83
CA LEU A 300 5.50 22.28 -10.01
C LEU A 300 6.06 22.05 -8.62
N VAL A 301 7.34 21.67 -8.50
CA VAL A 301 8.03 21.43 -7.22
C VAL A 301 8.05 22.68 -6.36
N ALA A 302 8.21 23.88 -6.95
CA ALA A 302 8.19 25.15 -6.22
C ALA A 302 6.87 25.40 -5.46
N THR A 303 5.79 24.72 -5.83
CA THR A 303 4.50 24.81 -5.12
C THR A 303 4.37 23.83 -3.94
N ALA A 304 5.28 22.85 -3.82
CA ALA A 304 5.13 21.75 -2.89
C ALA A 304 5.05 22.19 -1.43
N GLU A 305 5.94 23.08 -1.02
CA GLU A 305 6.09 23.47 0.40
C GLU A 305 4.82 24.10 0.98
N LYS A 306 4.12 24.92 0.20
CA LYS A 306 2.84 25.49 0.64
C LYS A 306 1.75 24.44 0.81
N HIS A 307 1.78 23.34 0.03
CA HIS A 307 0.84 22.24 0.18
C HIS A 307 1.18 21.41 1.42
N TRP A 308 2.47 21.24 1.74
CA TRP A 308 2.89 20.58 3.00
C TRP A 308 2.47 21.39 4.21
N GLN A 309 2.64 22.72 4.15
CA GLN A 309 2.17 23.61 5.21
C GLN A 309 0.64 23.55 5.35
N ALA A 310 -0.11 23.64 4.27
CA ALA A 310 -1.57 23.55 4.30
C ALA A 310 -2.05 22.22 4.89
N TRP A 311 -1.35 21.11 4.59
CA TRP A 311 -1.66 19.81 5.19
C TRP A 311 -1.38 19.81 6.71
N THR A 312 -0.23 20.33 7.16
CA THR A 312 0.07 20.42 8.60
C THR A 312 -0.97 21.26 9.33
N GLU A 313 -1.33 22.42 8.81
CA GLU A 313 -2.38 23.28 9.37
C GLU A 313 -3.74 22.57 9.43
N ALA A 314 -4.08 21.78 8.42
CA ALA A 314 -5.30 20.97 8.41
C ALA A 314 -5.28 19.87 9.49
N MET A 315 -4.12 19.28 9.77
CA MET A 315 -3.95 18.31 10.87
C MET A 315 -4.04 19.00 12.23
N ASP A 316 -3.40 20.15 12.41
CA ASP A 316 -3.42 20.94 13.66
C ASP A 316 -4.86 21.37 14.03
N LYS A 317 -5.65 21.82 13.05
CA LYS A 317 -7.08 22.13 13.26
C LYS A 317 -7.92 20.95 13.72
N ARG A 318 -7.44 19.72 13.49
CA ARG A 318 -8.07 18.47 13.95
C ARG A 318 -7.48 17.97 15.27
N GLY A 319 -6.54 18.70 15.88
CA GLY A 319 -5.82 18.29 17.09
C GLY A 319 -4.85 17.12 16.83
N LEU A 320 -4.36 16.96 15.59
CA LEU A 320 -3.47 15.88 15.19
C LEU A 320 -2.04 16.43 14.98
N PRO A 321 -0.97 15.71 15.35
CA PRO A 321 0.41 16.18 15.31
C PRO A 321 0.98 16.13 13.87
N GLY A 322 0.41 16.92 12.96
CA GLY A 322 0.79 16.91 11.53
C GLY A 322 2.26 17.25 11.29
N LYS A 323 2.74 18.28 11.99
CA LYS A 323 4.15 18.72 11.87
C LYS A 323 5.14 17.63 12.29
N GLU A 324 4.91 16.98 13.45
CA GLU A 324 5.77 15.91 13.94
C GLU A 324 5.81 14.72 12.97
N VAL A 325 4.67 14.34 12.43
CA VAL A 325 4.55 13.24 11.47
C VAL A 325 5.24 13.57 10.15
N LEU A 326 5.13 14.81 9.65
CA LEU A 326 5.85 15.26 8.45
C LEU A 326 7.37 15.27 8.66
N GLU A 327 7.83 15.78 9.79
CA GLU A 327 9.27 15.79 10.13
C GLU A 327 9.82 14.35 10.26
N LEU A 328 9.06 13.45 10.89
CA LEU A 328 9.41 12.04 10.99
C LEU A 328 9.51 11.38 9.60
N ALA A 329 8.54 11.62 8.71
CA ALA A 329 8.60 11.12 7.33
C ALA A 329 9.84 11.64 6.60
N ARG A 330 10.09 12.96 6.65
CA ARG A 330 11.24 13.60 5.99
C ARG A 330 12.59 13.09 6.48
N LYS A 331 12.71 12.76 7.77
CA LYS A 331 13.94 12.22 8.36
C LYS A 331 14.37 10.90 7.71
N HIS A 332 13.44 10.10 7.24
CA HIS A 332 13.70 8.77 6.65
C HIS A 332 13.66 8.76 5.12
N LEU A 333 13.18 9.84 4.51
CA LEU A 333 13.11 9.96 3.05
C LEU A 333 14.38 10.61 2.49
N SER A 334 14.85 10.09 1.37
CA SER A 334 15.80 10.81 0.54
C SER A 334 15.08 11.97 -0.16
N PRO A 335 15.70 13.15 -0.29
CA PRO A 335 15.08 14.26 -1.03
C PRO A 335 14.69 13.84 -2.44
N ALA A 336 13.52 14.28 -2.90
CA ALA A 336 13.12 14.13 -4.31
C ALA A 336 14.11 14.92 -5.19
N ARG A 337 14.82 14.23 -6.07
CA ARG A 337 15.81 14.84 -7.01
C ARG A 337 15.12 15.43 -8.23
#